data_64a53c9b285672aa1d82c875e0e9a0eb
#
_entry.id   64a53c9b285672aa1d82c875e0e9a0eb
#
_cell.length_a   1.000
_cell.length_b   1.000
_cell.length_c   1.000
_cell.angle_alpha   90.00
_cell.angle_beta   90.00
_cell.angle_gamma   90.00
#
_symmetry.space_group_name_H-M   'P 1'
#
loop_
_entity.id
_entity.type
_entity.pdbx_description
1 polymer ?
#
loop_
_entity_poly.entity_id
_entity_poly.type
_entity_poly.pdbx_seq_one_letter_code
_entity_poly.pdbx_strand_id
1 'polypeptide(L)'
;FSPLGIWGVTFGCFFSNLIGFLMGSKPTGLIDSVVGTSATLLAALAVYAIGRSPLPRAAKVLLAPIPTILFNGVIVGLELALVFGGEPGQSLPAIWAFQGISVAAGELVVCYTLGMVLAFALYRADLYKKLFPTTRTA
;
A
#
# COMPACT_ATOMS: atom_id res chain seq x y z
N PHE A 1 -6.02 9.96 -9.76
CA PHE A 1 -6.06 8.49 -9.81
C PHE A 1 -5.81 8.02 -11.26
N SER A 2 -4.65 7.47 -11.54
CA SER A 2 -4.22 7.08 -12.89
C SER A 2 -3.99 5.58 -12.95
N PRO A 3 -4.35 4.88 -14.06
CA PRO A 3 -3.98 3.48 -14.28
C PRO A 3 -2.46 3.25 -14.21
N LEU A 4 -1.66 4.21 -14.65
CA LEU A 4 -0.20 4.15 -14.55
C LEU A 4 0.29 4.08 -13.10
N GLY A 5 -0.44 4.69 -12.17
CA GLY A 5 -0.14 4.61 -10.75
C GLY A 5 -0.22 3.18 -10.20
N ILE A 6 -1.17 2.37 -10.69
CA ILE A 6 -1.31 0.96 -10.29
C ILE A 6 -0.02 0.20 -10.59
N TRP A 7 0.46 0.30 -11.83
CA TRP A 7 1.70 -0.36 -12.24
C TRP A 7 2.92 0.19 -11.51
N GLY A 8 2.99 1.52 -11.34
CA GLY A 8 4.10 2.18 -10.64
C GLY A 8 4.27 1.68 -9.21
N VAL A 9 3.19 1.65 -8.40
CA VAL A 9 3.29 1.19 -7.01
C VAL A 9 3.49 -0.31 -6.92
N THR A 10 2.89 -1.09 -7.82
CA THR A 10 3.03 -2.56 -7.86
C THR A 10 4.46 -2.97 -8.17
N PHE A 11 5.04 -2.46 -9.26
CA PHE A 11 6.44 -2.74 -9.60
C PHE A 11 7.41 -2.13 -8.58
N GLY A 12 7.11 -0.94 -8.06
CA GLY A 12 7.90 -0.32 -7.00
C GLY A 12 7.99 -1.20 -5.76
N CYS A 13 6.86 -1.76 -5.31
CA CYS A 13 6.81 -2.70 -4.19
C CYS A 13 7.63 -3.97 -4.50
N PHE A 14 7.43 -4.58 -5.67
CA PHE A 14 8.15 -5.78 -6.09
C PHE A 14 9.67 -5.57 -6.07
N PHE A 15 10.16 -4.56 -6.77
CA PHE A 15 11.60 -4.31 -6.86
C PHE A 15 12.20 -3.86 -5.53
N SER A 16 11.48 -3.08 -4.72
CA SER A 16 11.95 -2.68 -3.39
C SER A 16 12.19 -3.88 -2.47
N ASN A 17 11.28 -4.85 -2.48
CA ASN A 17 11.41 -6.05 -1.67
C ASN A 17 12.47 -7.00 -2.22
N LEU A 18 12.52 -7.19 -3.54
CA LEU A 18 13.52 -8.02 -4.19
C LEU A 18 14.94 -7.48 -3.97
N ILE A 19 15.15 -6.18 -4.17
CA ILE A 19 16.46 -5.54 -3.94
C ILE A 19 16.82 -5.62 -2.45
N GLY A 20 15.87 -5.37 -1.54
CA GLY A 20 16.10 -5.50 -0.11
C GLY A 20 16.53 -6.91 0.29
N PHE A 21 15.96 -7.95 -0.33
CA PHE A 21 16.38 -9.33 -0.16
C PHE A 21 17.81 -9.57 -0.67
N LEU A 22 18.11 -9.15 -1.90
CA LEU A 22 19.43 -9.31 -2.50
C LEU A 22 20.54 -8.58 -1.74
N MET A 23 20.21 -7.46 -1.10
CA MET A 23 21.13 -6.70 -0.25
C MET A 23 21.22 -7.25 1.19
N GLY A 24 20.50 -8.31 1.52
CA GLY A 24 20.47 -8.91 2.86
C GLY A 24 19.81 -8.06 3.94
N SER A 25 19.13 -6.98 3.56
CA SER A 25 18.46 -6.06 4.51
C SER A 25 17.04 -6.50 4.86
N LYS A 26 16.44 -7.41 4.06
CA LYS A 26 15.08 -7.93 4.26
C LYS A 26 15.08 -9.45 4.11
N PRO A 27 15.14 -10.22 5.20
CA PRO A 27 15.16 -11.69 5.11
C PRO A 27 13.89 -12.28 4.48
N THR A 28 12.74 -11.63 4.66
CA THR A 28 11.44 -12.00 4.05
C THR A 28 11.23 -11.44 2.65
N GLY A 29 12.14 -10.60 2.14
CA GLY A 29 11.93 -9.81 0.93
C GLY A 29 11.60 -10.60 -0.32
N LEU A 30 11.99 -11.87 -0.41
CA LEU A 30 11.58 -12.74 -1.52
C LEU A 30 10.08 -13.09 -1.44
N ILE A 31 9.59 -13.41 -0.24
CA ILE A 31 8.16 -13.70 0.00
C ILE A 31 7.37 -12.40 -0.14
N ASP A 32 7.85 -11.32 0.49
CA ASP A 32 7.27 -9.97 0.37
C ASP A 32 7.19 -9.50 -1.10
N SER A 33 8.13 -9.91 -1.96
CA SER A 33 8.09 -9.57 -3.40
C SER A 33 6.88 -10.16 -4.11
N VAL A 34 6.32 -11.25 -3.61
CA VAL A 34 5.13 -11.89 -4.18
C VAL A 34 3.88 -11.48 -3.39
N VAL A 35 3.89 -11.72 -2.08
CA VAL A 35 2.71 -11.52 -1.20
C VAL A 35 2.44 -10.03 -1.02
N GLY A 36 3.44 -9.24 -0.63
CA GLY A 36 3.32 -7.79 -0.45
C GLY A 36 2.99 -7.06 -1.75
N THR A 37 3.56 -7.51 -2.89
CA THR A 37 3.20 -6.95 -4.20
C THR A 37 1.75 -7.26 -4.56
N SER A 38 1.25 -8.45 -4.25
CA SER A 38 -0.15 -8.82 -4.49
C SER A 38 -1.09 -7.96 -3.63
N ALA A 39 -0.77 -7.75 -2.37
CA ALA A 39 -1.52 -6.86 -1.47
C ALA A 39 -1.53 -5.42 -2.01
N THR A 40 -0.36 -4.92 -2.45
CA THR A 40 -0.22 -3.58 -3.04
C THR A 40 -1.04 -3.43 -4.33
N LEU A 41 -1.06 -4.45 -5.19
CA LEU A 41 -1.86 -4.45 -6.42
C LEU A 41 -3.36 -4.37 -6.10
N LEU A 42 -3.85 -5.18 -5.16
CA LEU A 42 -5.25 -5.17 -4.73
C LEU A 42 -5.63 -3.80 -4.13
N ALA A 43 -4.77 -3.26 -3.28
CA ALA A 43 -4.94 -1.92 -2.71
C ALA A 43 -5.01 -0.84 -3.81
N ALA A 44 -4.09 -0.87 -4.78
CA ALA A 44 -4.04 0.10 -5.87
C ALA A 44 -5.28 0.03 -6.77
N LEU A 45 -5.80 -1.17 -7.05
CA LEU A 45 -7.06 -1.36 -7.78
C LEU A 45 -8.25 -0.77 -7.01
N ALA A 46 -8.33 -1.01 -5.70
CA ALA A 46 -9.38 -0.44 -4.86
C ALA A 46 -9.29 1.10 -4.78
N VAL A 47 -8.08 1.65 -4.63
CA VAL A 47 -7.83 3.10 -4.67
C VAL A 47 -8.25 3.69 -6.02
N TYR A 48 -7.94 2.99 -7.11
CA TYR A 48 -8.38 3.42 -8.45
C TYR A 48 -9.90 3.43 -8.57
N ALA A 49 -10.60 2.43 -8.04
CA ALA A 49 -12.06 2.39 -8.01
C ALA A 49 -12.65 3.55 -7.18
N ILE A 50 -12.07 3.85 -6.02
CA ILE A 50 -12.44 5.05 -5.22
C ILE A 50 -12.27 6.32 -6.06
N GLY A 51 -11.16 6.42 -6.79
CA GLY A 51 -10.89 7.55 -7.68
C GLY A 51 -11.96 7.77 -8.74
N ARG A 52 -12.57 6.70 -9.26
CA ARG A 52 -13.64 6.74 -10.27
C ARG A 52 -15.05 6.88 -9.71
N SER A 53 -15.21 6.74 -8.40
CA SER A 53 -16.52 6.88 -7.75
C SER A 53 -17.09 8.32 -7.86
N PRO A 54 -18.39 8.54 -7.67
CA PRO A 54 -19.01 9.88 -7.70
C PRO A 54 -18.74 10.71 -6.44
N LEU A 55 -17.83 10.27 -5.55
CA LEU A 55 -17.51 10.95 -4.31
C LEU A 55 -16.82 12.31 -4.54
N PRO A 56 -16.99 13.28 -3.63
CA PRO A 56 -16.27 14.54 -3.68
C PRO A 56 -14.76 14.31 -3.47
N ARG A 57 -13.93 15.21 -4.04
CA ARG A 57 -12.46 15.08 -4.00
C ARG A 57 -11.90 14.87 -2.61
N ALA A 58 -12.39 15.61 -1.61
CA ALA A 58 -11.93 15.48 -0.23
C ALA A 58 -12.17 14.07 0.33
N ALA A 59 -13.35 13.50 0.08
CA ALA A 59 -13.66 12.14 0.50
C ALA A 59 -12.76 11.10 -0.20
N LYS A 60 -12.51 11.26 -1.51
CA LYS A 60 -11.58 10.36 -2.24
C LYS A 60 -10.17 10.37 -1.66
N VAL A 61 -9.65 11.55 -1.35
CA VAL A 61 -8.31 11.69 -0.77
C VAL A 61 -8.27 11.06 0.62
N LEU A 62 -9.29 11.29 1.43
CA LEU A 62 -9.38 10.75 2.78
C LEU A 62 -9.55 9.21 2.79
N LEU A 63 -10.29 8.67 1.83
CA LEU A 63 -10.55 7.23 1.74
C LEU A 63 -9.43 6.46 1.01
N ALA A 64 -8.61 7.13 0.21
CA ALA A 64 -7.57 6.49 -0.59
C ALA A 64 -6.57 5.63 0.22
N PRO A 65 -6.14 5.99 1.45
CA PRO A 65 -5.26 5.16 2.25
C PRO A 65 -5.91 3.87 2.79
N ILE A 66 -7.22 3.85 2.96
CA ILE A 66 -7.93 2.75 3.64
C ILE A 66 -7.68 1.38 2.98
N PRO A 67 -7.81 1.21 1.65
CA PRO A 67 -7.51 -0.06 1.01
C PRO A 67 -6.07 -0.55 1.27
N THR A 68 -5.09 0.33 1.25
CA THR A 68 -3.70 -0.01 1.53
C THR A 68 -3.54 -0.55 2.95
N ILE A 69 -4.09 0.15 3.94
CA ILE A 69 -4.07 -0.25 5.35
C ILE A 69 -4.74 -1.62 5.53
N LEU A 70 -5.90 -1.83 4.89
CA LEU A 70 -6.65 -3.07 5.04
C LEU A 70 -5.96 -4.25 4.35
N PHE A 71 -5.58 -4.12 3.08
CA PHE A 71 -4.97 -5.22 2.34
C PHE A 71 -3.60 -5.60 2.92
N ASN A 72 -2.76 -4.64 3.26
CA ASN A 72 -1.47 -4.93 3.88
C ASN A 72 -1.65 -5.47 5.31
N GLY A 73 -2.52 -4.90 6.12
CA GLY A 73 -2.82 -5.41 7.46
C GLY A 73 -3.28 -6.87 7.44
N VAL A 74 -4.15 -7.24 6.50
CA VAL A 74 -4.66 -8.62 6.39
C VAL A 74 -3.63 -9.55 5.74
N ILE A 75 -3.14 -9.22 4.56
CA ILE A 75 -2.33 -10.13 3.72
C ILE A 75 -0.89 -10.19 4.24
N VAL A 76 -0.24 -9.04 4.41
CA VAL A 76 1.14 -9.00 4.92
C VAL A 76 1.17 -9.36 6.40
N GLY A 77 0.15 -9.00 7.17
CA GLY A 77 0.01 -9.45 8.56
C GLY A 77 -0.07 -10.96 8.69
N LEU A 78 -0.77 -11.65 7.78
CA LEU A 78 -0.81 -13.11 7.74
C LEU A 78 0.55 -13.70 7.33
N GLU A 79 1.18 -13.13 6.32
CA GLU A 79 2.53 -13.51 5.90
C GLU A 79 3.51 -13.48 7.08
N LEU A 80 3.56 -12.36 7.80
CA LEU A 80 4.45 -12.20 8.95
C LEU A 80 4.13 -13.19 10.07
N ALA A 81 2.84 -13.47 10.32
CA ALA A 81 2.43 -14.47 11.31
C ALA A 81 2.89 -15.88 10.95
N LEU A 82 2.90 -16.22 9.66
CA LEU A 82 3.35 -17.53 9.19
C LEU A 82 4.88 -17.67 9.15
N VAL A 83 5.59 -16.58 8.83
CA VAL A 83 7.05 -16.59 8.70
C VAL A 83 7.74 -16.48 10.04
N PHE A 84 7.32 -15.56 10.89
CA PHE A 84 7.98 -15.33 12.19
C PHE A 84 7.35 -16.13 13.32
N GLY A 85 6.11 -16.59 13.15
CA GLY A 85 5.38 -17.27 14.23
C GLY A 85 5.10 -16.36 15.42
N GLY A 86 4.90 -16.96 16.57
CA GLY A 86 4.66 -16.28 17.84
C GLY A 86 5.30 -17.05 19.00
N GLU A 87 5.00 -16.62 20.22
CA GLU A 87 5.46 -17.28 21.43
C GLU A 87 4.82 -18.67 21.58
N PRO A 88 5.54 -19.63 22.24
CA PRO A 88 4.99 -20.95 22.49
C PRO A 88 3.60 -20.90 23.15
N GLY A 89 2.63 -21.57 22.55
CA GLY A 89 1.25 -21.62 23.03
C GLY A 89 0.31 -20.54 22.45
N GLN A 90 0.79 -19.62 21.66
CA GLN A 90 -0.07 -18.67 20.96
C GLN A 90 -0.75 -19.33 19.75
N SER A 91 -2.03 -19.00 19.55
CA SER A 91 -2.76 -19.47 18.37
C SER A 91 -2.42 -18.61 17.15
N LEU A 92 -2.39 -19.22 15.96
CA LEU A 92 -2.15 -18.50 14.69
C LEU A 92 -3.08 -17.27 14.50
N PRO A 93 -4.39 -17.32 14.79
CA PRO A 93 -5.24 -16.14 14.70
C PRO A 93 -4.80 -14.98 15.61
N ALA A 94 -4.30 -15.26 16.80
CA ALA A 94 -3.82 -14.24 17.73
C ALA A 94 -2.53 -13.57 17.20
N ILE A 95 -1.60 -14.37 16.68
CA ILE A 95 -0.37 -13.87 16.06
C ILE A 95 -0.69 -13.02 14.83
N TRP A 96 -1.57 -13.53 13.96
CA TRP A 96 -2.02 -12.80 12.79
C TRP A 96 -2.69 -11.47 13.13
N ALA A 97 -3.60 -11.46 14.12
CA ALA A 97 -4.24 -10.23 14.57
C ALA A 97 -3.21 -9.21 15.08
N PHE A 98 -2.22 -9.64 15.86
CA PHE A 98 -1.15 -8.77 16.35
C PHE A 98 -0.29 -8.19 15.22
N GLN A 99 0.17 -9.05 14.31
CA GLN A 99 0.97 -8.62 13.16
C GLN A 99 0.18 -7.71 12.23
N GLY A 100 -1.07 -8.08 11.93
CA GLY A 100 -1.95 -7.30 11.07
C GLY A 100 -2.27 -5.91 11.62
N ILE A 101 -2.55 -5.81 12.92
CA ILE A 101 -2.77 -4.51 13.59
C ILE A 101 -1.50 -3.67 13.58
N SER A 102 -0.34 -4.28 13.80
CA SER A 102 0.95 -3.59 13.78
C SER A 102 1.26 -3.00 12.40
N VAL A 103 1.05 -3.79 11.34
CA VAL A 103 1.20 -3.34 9.92
C VAL A 103 0.19 -2.23 9.63
N ALA A 104 -1.09 -2.43 9.95
CA ALA A 104 -2.14 -1.46 9.70
C ALA A 104 -1.89 -0.13 10.43
N ALA A 105 -1.41 -0.17 11.66
CA ALA A 105 -1.07 1.04 12.42
C ALA A 105 0.10 1.81 11.79
N GLY A 106 1.16 1.11 11.36
CA GLY A 106 2.28 1.71 10.64
C GLY A 106 1.84 2.38 9.33
N GLU A 107 1.06 1.66 8.52
CA GLU A 107 0.48 2.17 7.27
C GLU A 107 -0.43 3.39 7.52
N LEU A 108 -1.26 3.34 8.54
CA LEU A 108 -2.14 4.45 8.90
C LEU A 108 -1.33 5.71 9.19
N VAL A 109 -0.31 5.61 10.04
CA VAL A 109 0.55 6.75 10.36
C VAL A 109 1.23 7.29 9.12
N VAL A 110 1.89 6.44 8.32
CA VAL A 110 2.64 6.88 7.13
C VAL A 110 1.72 7.47 6.07
N CYS A 111 0.61 6.83 5.77
CA CYS A 111 -0.30 7.27 4.71
C CYS A 111 -1.01 8.58 5.06
N TYR A 112 -1.46 8.74 6.31
CA TYR A 112 -2.16 9.97 6.73
C TYR A 112 -1.23 11.11 7.13
N THR A 113 0.05 10.86 7.40
CA THR A 113 1.04 11.93 7.62
C THR A 113 1.79 12.24 6.32
N LEU A 114 2.79 11.41 5.97
CA LEU A 114 3.66 11.65 4.81
C LEU A 114 2.90 11.61 3.48
N GLY A 115 1.97 10.65 3.32
CA GLY A 115 1.17 10.51 2.12
C GLY A 115 0.29 11.73 1.85
N MET A 116 -0.38 12.23 2.88
CA MET A 116 -1.22 13.43 2.76
C MET A 116 -0.40 14.70 2.52
N VAL A 117 0.74 14.87 3.19
CA VAL A 117 1.67 15.99 2.95
C VAL A 117 2.16 15.98 1.50
N LEU A 118 2.58 14.81 1.00
CA LEU A 118 3.03 14.65 -0.38
C LEU A 118 1.90 14.95 -1.39
N ALA A 119 0.71 14.40 -1.16
CA ALA A 119 -0.45 14.66 -2.00
C ALA A 119 -0.78 16.14 -2.07
N PHE A 120 -0.75 16.84 -0.93
CA PHE A 120 -0.99 18.27 -0.86
C PHE A 120 0.11 19.09 -1.58
N ALA A 121 1.38 18.72 -1.40
CA ALA A 121 2.51 19.37 -2.07
C ALA A 121 2.42 19.22 -3.60
N LEU A 122 2.13 18.01 -4.10
CA LEU A 122 1.92 17.74 -5.53
C LEU A 122 0.75 18.52 -6.11
N TYR A 123 -0.32 18.65 -5.33
CA TYR A 123 -1.50 19.42 -5.73
C TYR A 123 -1.19 20.91 -5.82
N ARG A 124 -0.50 21.48 -4.81
CA ARG A 124 -0.11 22.90 -4.81
C ARG A 124 0.87 23.29 -5.91
N ALA A 125 1.79 22.38 -6.23
CA ALA A 125 2.78 22.62 -7.28
C ALA A 125 2.24 22.38 -8.70
N ASP A 126 0.95 22.05 -8.89
CA ASP A 126 0.32 21.67 -10.16
C ASP A 126 1.07 20.53 -10.90
N LEU A 127 1.95 19.81 -10.19
CA LEU A 127 2.76 18.74 -10.74
C LEU A 127 1.90 17.59 -11.27
N TYR A 128 0.73 17.36 -10.67
CA TYR A 128 -0.21 16.36 -11.14
C TYR A 128 -0.68 16.61 -12.59
N LYS A 129 -0.78 17.87 -13.03
CA LYS A 129 -1.13 18.23 -14.41
C LYS A 129 -0.01 17.93 -15.39
N LYS A 130 1.26 18.10 -14.93
CA LYS A 130 2.44 17.82 -15.72
C LYS A 130 2.73 16.33 -15.82
N LEU A 131 2.55 15.59 -14.72
CA LEU A 131 2.83 14.15 -14.64
C LEU A 131 1.72 13.30 -15.28
N PHE A 132 0.48 13.79 -15.22
CA PHE A 132 -0.70 13.08 -15.73
C PHE A 132 -1.52 14.03 -16.62
N PRO A 133 -0.99 14.42 -17.80
CA PRO A 133 -1.76 15.22 -18.73
C PRO A 133 -3.06 14.46 -19.06
N THR A 134 -4.19 15.07 -18.74
CA THR A 134 -5.50 14.54 -19.17
C THR A 134 -5.46 14.55 -20.70
N THR A 135 -5.35 13.40 -21.31
CA THR A 135 -5.70 13.23 -22.72
C THR A 135 -7.17 13.65 -22.82
N ARG A 136 -7.42 14.86 -23.28
CA ARG A 136 -8.72 15.23 -23.81
C ARG A 136 -8.97 14.27 -24.96
N THR A 137 -9.74 13.23 -24.73
CA THR A 137 -10.42 12.55 -25.83
C THR A 137 -11.40 13.57 -26.38
N ALA A 138 -11.11 14.01 -27.61
CA ALA A 138 -12.02 14.76 -28.44
C ALA A 138 -13.29 13.95 -28.68
#